data_78d63814299517c0392ca66dad5b16a6
#
_entry.id   78d63814299517c0392ca66dad5b16a6
#
_cell.length_a   1.000
_cell.length_b   1.000
_cell.length_c   1.000
_cell.angle_alpha   90.00
_cell.angle_beta   90.00
_cell.angle_gamma   90.00
#
_symmetry.space_group_name_H-M   'P 1'
#
loop_
_entity.id
_entity.type
_entity.pdbx_description
1 polymer ?
#
loop_
_entity_poly.entity_id
_entity_poly.type
_entity_poly.pdbx_seq_one_letter_code
_entity_poly.pdbx_strand_id
1 'polypeptide(L)'
;MTKKKISIGIVQENPIVGDIEGNLQLAINAIDKLSKQSSPDIFLFTEMFITGYPPEDLILRDDLLDASYEAVEKLCEVKPESFIVIGYPKKEGDSIFNCAGVLRN
;
A
#
# COMPACT_ATOMS: atom_id res chain seq x y z
N MET A 1 -2.15 -29.25 6.49
CA MET A 1 -1.04 -29.05 7.41
C MET A 1 -1.06 -27.65 7.97
N THR A 2 -0.85 -27.52 9.27
CA THR A 2 -0.86 -26.22 9.91
C THR A 2 0.47 -25.50 9.68
N LYS A 3 0.39 -24.27 9.20
CA LYS A 3 1.56 -23.44 9.04
C LYS A 3 1.94 -22.82 10.38
N LYS A 4 3.13 -23.08 10.86
CA LYS A 4 3.59 -22.62 12.17
C LYS A 4 4.35 -21.32 12.14
N LYS A 5 4.76 -20.86 10.95
CA LYS A 5 5.50 -19.63 10.78
C LYS A 5 4.88 -18.80 9.67
N ILE A 6 4.87 -17.49 9.88
CA ILE A 6 4.42 -16.53 8.90
C ILE A 6 5.61 -15.67 8.53
N SER A 7 5.81 -15.50 7.24
CA SER A 7 6.89 -14.68 6.71
C SER A 7 6.34 -13.29 6.37
N ILE A 8 6.95 -12.25 6.90
CA ILE A 8 6.54 -10.88 6.65
C ILE A 8 7.68 -10.14 5.96
N GLY A 9 7.38 -9.62 4.77
CA GLY A 9 8.31 -8.76 4.05
C GLY A 9 8.01 -7.30 4.39
N ILE A 10 8.93 -6.66 5.09
CA ILE A 10 8.77 -5.27 5.50
C ILE A 10 9.35 -4.37 4.41
N VAL A 11 8.50 -3.46 3.89
CA VAL A 11 8.90 -2.51 2.86
C VAL A 11 9.16 -1.16 3.50
N GLN A 12 10.42 -0.80 3.60
CA GLN A 12 10.86 0.51 4.09
C GLN A 12 11.47 1.26 2.91
N GLU A 13 10.64 2.11 2.30
CA GLU A 13 11.03 2.93 1.17
C GLU A 13 10.71 4.38 1.47
N ASN A 14 11.02 5.26 0.56
CA ASN A 14 10.80 6.68 0.78
C ASN A 14 9.85 7.24 -0.29
N PRO A 15 8.54 7.02 -0.13
CA PRO A 15 7.56 7.54 -1.08
C PRO A 15 7.61 9.07 -1.16
N ILE A 16 7.29 9.59 -2.33
CA ILE A 16 7.27 11.03 -2.57
C ILE A 16 5.85 11.54 -2.34
N VAL A 17 5.72 12.57 -1.49
CA VAL A 17 4.43 13.15 -1.16
C VAL A 17 3.74 13.66 -2.43
N GLY A 18 2.51 13.17 -2.64
CA GLY A 18 1.69 13.55 -3.77
C GLY A 18 1.91 12.79 -5.07
N ASP A 19 2.95 11.98 -5.16
CA ASP A 19 3.26 11.20 -6.35
C ASP A 19 2.65 9.81 -6.27
N ILE A 20 1.32 9.74 -6.41
CA ILE A 20 0.57 8.49 -6.26
C ILE A 20 1.09 7.41 -7.23
N GLU A 21 1.24 7.77 -8.50
CA GLU A 21 1.67 6.81 -9.51
C GLU A 21 3.09 6.31 -9.26
N GLY A 22 4.00 7.21 -8.91
CA GLY A 22 5.37 6.84 -8.56
C GLY A 22 5.43 5.98 -7.32
N ASN A 23 4.62 6.28 -6.32
CA ASN A 23 4.57 5.49 -5.09
C ASN A 23 3.97 4.11 -5.33
N LEU A 24 2.97 4.01 -6.19
CA LEU A 24 2.44 2.71 -6.61
C LEU A 24 3.52 1.87 -7.28
N GLN A 25 4.26 2.47 -8.20
CA GLN A 25 5.33 1.76 -8.89
C GLN A 25 6.43 1.33 -7.91
N LEU A 26 6.75 2.18 -6.94
CA LEU A 26 7.71 1.86 -5.88
C LEU A 26 7.24 0.64 -5.10
N ALA A 27 5.94 0.57 -4.78
CA ALA A 27 5.36 -0.57 -4.08
C ALA A 27 5.44 -1.84 -4.93
N ILE A 28 5.09 -1.76 -6.21
CA ILE A 28 5.13 -2.91 -7.13
C ILE A 28 6.56 -3.44 -7.25
N ASN A 29 7.53 -2.55 -7.39
CA ASN A 29 8.93 -2.93 -7.49
C ASN A 29 9.43 -3.61 -6.22
N ALA A 30 9.01 -3.13 -5.05
CA ALA A 30 9.38 -3.73 -3.77
C ALA A 30 8.81 -5.14 -3.62
N ILE A 31 7.55 -5.33 -4.01
CA ILE A 31 6.92 -6.64 -3.98
C ILE A 31 7.66 -7.61 -4.90
N ASP A 32 7.98 -7.18 -6.11
CA ASP A 32 8.71 -8.01 -7.06
C ASP A 32 10.06 -8.44 -6.50
N LYS A 33 10.81 -7.49 -5.96
CA LYS A 33 12.12 -7.75 -5.39
C LYS A 33 12.06 -8.74 -4.22
N LEU A 34 11.14 -8.52 -3.29
CA LEU A 34 10.99 -9.41 -2.12
C LEU A 34 10.50 -10.78 -2.52
N SER A 35 9.63 -10.86 -3.51
CA SER A 35 9.12 -12.14 -4.01
C SER A 35 10.23 -13.03 -4.56
N LYS A 36 11.22 -12.42 -5.19
CA LYS A 36 12.39 -13.17 -5.72
C LYS A 36 13.32 -13.65 -4.61
N GLN A 37 13.32 -12.97 -3.48
CA GLN A 37 14.19 -13.32 -2.36
C GLN A 37 13.59 -14.38 -1.44
N SER A 38 12.31 -14.25 -1.07
CA SER A 38 11.74 -15.06 0.01
C SER A 38 10.26 -15.38 -0.11
N SER A 39 9.55 -14.83 -1.07
CA SER A 39 8.10 -15.03 -1.23
C SER A 39 7.33 -14.85 0.09
N PRO A 40 7.27 -13.65 0.65
CA PRO A 40 6.59 -13.43 1.93
C PRO A 40 5.10 -13.77 1.89
N ASP A 41 4.55 -14.15 3.05
CA ASP A 41 3.11 -14.34 3.20
C ASP A 41 2.39 -13.00 3.28
N ILE A 42 3.04 -12.00 3.85
CA ILE A 42 2.50 -10.65 4.03
C ILE A 42 3.56 -9.64 3.61
N PHE A 43 3.16 -8.69 2.76
CA PHE A 43 3.97 -7.52 2.45
C PHE A 43 3.46 -6.37 3.30
N LEU A 44 4.30 -5.81 4.15
CA LEU A 44 3.92 -4.76 5.09
C LEU A 44 4.55 -3.44 4.69
N PHE A 45 3.71 -2.48 4.34
CA PHE A 45 4.13 -1.13 3.95
C PHE A 45 3.87 -0.14 5.08
N THR A 46 4.46 1.03 4.98
CA THR A 46 4.35 2.06 6.01
C THR A 46 3.06 2.85 5.92
N GLU A 47 2.80 3.63 6.97
CA GLU A 47 1.65 4.55 7.05
C GLU A 47 1.65 5.54 5.88
N MET A 48 0.47 5.75 5.28
CA MET A 48 0.30 6.68 4.16
C MET A 48 1.29 6.47 3.02
N PHE A 49 1.64 5.20 2.74
CA PHE A 49 2.64 4.90 1.73
C PHE A 49 2.24 5.42 0.34
N ILE A 50 0.97 5.25 -0.03
CA ILE A 50 0.51 5.61 -1.38
C ILE A 50 0.61 7.12 -1.62
N THR A 51 0.29 7.94 -0.62
CA THR A 51 0.34 9.40 -0.76
C THR A 51 1.70 9.99 -0.44
N GLY A 52 2.56 9.21 0.24
CA GLY A 52 3.72 9.76 0.91
C GLY A 52 3.31 10.36 2.26
N TYR A 53 4.24 10.41 3.20
CA TYR A 53 3.98 10.88 4.56
C TYR A 53 4.94 12.02 4.91
N PRO A 54 4.45 13.12 5.48
CA PRO A 54 3.05 13.43 5.76
C PRO A 54 2.36 14.09 4.54
N PRO A 55 1.15 13.68 4.21
CA PRO A 55 0.45 14.25 3.05
C PRO A 55 -0.12 15.64 3.29
N GLU A 56 -0.25 16.04 4.55
CA GLU A 56 -0.74 17.36 4.96
C GLU A 56 -2.07 17.74 4.29
N ASP A 57 -2.16 18.91 3.67
CA ASP A 57 -3.41 19.39 3.09
C ASP A 57 -3.82 18.64 1.82
N LEU A 58 -2.94 17.83 1.25
CA LEU A 58 -3.26 17.07 0.05
C LEU A 58 -4.42 16.11 0.27
N ILE A 59 -4.61 15.61 1.50
CA ILE A 59 -5.72 14.70 1.80
C ILE A 59 -7.09 15.36 1.67
N LEU A 60 -7.15 16.69 1.58
CA LEU A 60 -8.40 17.43 1.38
C LEU A 60 -8.82 17.46 -0.09
N ARG A 61 -7.97 16.97 -0.98
CA ARG A 61 -8.26 16.96 -2.43
C ARG A 61 -8.91 15.64 -2.82
N ASP A 62 -10.11 15.74 -3.38
CA ASP A 62 -10.85 14.56 -3.84
C ASP A 62 -10.11 13.79 -4.93
N ASP A 63 -9.45 14.50 -5.84
CA ASP A 63 -8.70 13.85 -6.91
C ASP A 63 -7.54 12.99 -6.37
N LEU A 64 -6.88 13.45 -5.32
CA LEU A 64 -5.82 12.67 -4.68
C LEU A 64 -6.39 11.43 -3.99
N LEU A 65 -7.52 11.59 -3.29
CA LEU A 65 -8.17 10.47 -2.61
C LEU A 65 -8.63 9.40 -3.59
N ASP A 66 -9.21 9.82 -4.72
CA ASP A 66 -9.65 8.89 -5.76
C ASP A 66 -8.46 8.17 -6.39
N ALA A 67 -7.38 8.89 -6.69
CA ALA A 67 -6.17 8.30 -7.24
C ALA A 67 -5.53 7.29 -6.27
N SER A 68 -5.56 7.61 -4.96
CA SER A 68 -5.05 6.70 -3.93
C SER A 68 -5.84 5.40 -3.90
N TYR A 69 -7.16 5.50 -3.96
CA TYR A 69 -8.02 4.32 -3.95
C TYR A 69 -7.77 3.44 -5.18
N GLU A 70 -7.68 4.06 -6.35
CA GLU A 70 -7.40 3.33 -7.60
C GLU A 70 -6.03 2.63 -7.54
N ALA A 71 -5.03 3.28 -6.96
CA ALA A 71 -3.70 2.70 -6.81
C ALA A 71 -3.75 1.46 -5.90
N VAL A 72 -4.50 1.53 -4.80
CA VAL A 72 -4.67 0.41 -3.89
C VAL A 72 -5.37 -0.75 -4.59
N GLU A 73 -6.38 -0.47 -5.41
CA GLU A 73 -7.05 -1.51 -6.18
C GLU A 73 -6.11 -2.21 -7.16
N LYS A 74 -5.27 -1.44 -7.86
CA LYS A 74 -4.27 -2.02 -8.77
C LYS A 74 -3.28 -2.88 -8.03
N LEU A 75 -2.85 -2.43 -6.86
CA LEU A 75 -1.89 -3.16 -6.04
C LEU A 75 -2.46 -4.51 -5.59
N CYS A 76 -3.75 -4.59 -5.35
CA CYS A 76 -4.42 -5.81 -4.92
C CYS A 76 -4.22 -6.96 -5.91
N GLU A 77 -4.00 -6.67 -7.18
CA GLU A 77 -3.86 -7.68 -8.24
C GLU A 77 -2.42 -8.16 -8.44
N VAL A 78 -1.45 -7.50 -7.80
CA VAL A 78 -0.02 -7.74 -8.08
C VAL A 78 0.47 -9.07 -7.51
N LYS A 79 -0.02 -9.46 -6.34
CA LYS A 79 0.44 -10.69 -5.67
C LYS A 79 -0.73 -11.41 -5.02
N PRO A 80 -1.52 -12.15 -5.80
CA PRO A 80 -2.77 -12.73 -5.30
C PRO A 80 -2.62 -13.77 -4.18
N GLU A 81 -1.47 -14.43 -4.07
CA GLU A 81 -1.25 -15.45 -3.02
C GLU A 81 -0.84 -14.86 -1.68
N SER A 82 -0.50 -13.59 -1.63
CA SER A 82 -0.01 -12.95 -0.41
C SER A 82 -0.92 -11.83 0.02
N PHE A 83 -0.91 -11.53 1.33
CA PHE A 83 -1.57 -10.32 1.82
C PHE A 83 -0.66 -9.12 1.63
N ILE A 84 -1.26 -7.99 1.31
CA ILE A 84 -0.56 -6.72 1.24
C ILE A 84 -1.21 -5.79 2.25
N VAL A 85 -0.43 -5.24 3.19
CA VAL A 85 -0.92 -4.28 4.18
C VAL A 85 -0.27 -2.95 3.87
N ILE A 86 -1.08 -1.96 3.51
CA ILE A 86 -0.57 -0.67 3.04
C ILE A 86 -1.40 0.50 3.57
N GLY A 87 -0.70 1.60 3.92
CA GLY A 87 -1.35 2.79 4.44
C GLY A 87 -1.83 3.73 3.34
N TYR A 88 -3.03 4.24 3.50
CA TYR A 88 -3.60 5.21 2.57
C TYR A 88 -4.78 5.95 3.22
N PRO A 89 -5.11 7.16 2.72
CA PRO A 89 -6.28 7.88 3.22
C PRO A 89 -7.55 7.39 2.52
N LYS A 90 -8.64 7.30 3.27
CA LYS A 90 -9.92 6.92 2.72
C LYS A 90 -11.01 7.88 3.20
N LYS A 91 -11.82 8.35 2.27
CA LYS A 91 -12.96 9.21 2.58
C LYS A 91 -14.22 8.39 2.66
N GLU A 92 -14.99 8.58 3.74
CA GLU A 92 -16.34 8.02 3.88
C GLU A 92 -17.26 9.14 4.33
N GLY A 93 -18.24 9.47 3.48
CA GLY A 93 -19.10 10.64 3.72
C GLY A 93 -18.25 11.90 3.75
N ASP A 94 -18.31 12.64 4.85
CA ASP A 94 -17.54 13.86 5.03
C ASP A 94 -16.26 13.65 5.84
N SER A 95 -15.97 12.41 6.23
CA SER A 95 -14.80 12.10 7.06
C SER A 95 -13.70 11.44 6.25
N ILE A 96 -12.45 11.79 6.61
CA ILE A 96 -11.26 11.22 5.99
C ILE A 96 -10.50 10.45 7.06
N PHE A 97 -10.19 9.19 6.77
CA PHE A 97 -9.54 8.30 7.73
C PHE A 97 -8.14 7.92 7.27
N ASN A 98 -7.26 7.76 8.24
CA ASN A 98 -5.95 7.17 8.03
C ASN A 98 -6.14 5.65 8.13
N CYS A 99 -6.03 4.96 7.01
CA CYS A 99 -6.35 3.53 6.93
C CYS A 99 -5.14 2.67 6.65
N ALA A 100 -5.21 1.44 7.13
CA ALA A 100 -4.35 0.37 6.66
C ALA A 100 -5.23 -0.60 5.87
N GLY A 101 -4.98 -0.69 4.58
CA GLY A 101 -5.69 -1.64 3.74
C GLY A 101 -5.05 -3.01 3.85
N VAL A 102 -5.87 -4.04 4.03
CA VAL A 102 -5.41 -5.43 4.01
C VAL A 102 -5.94 -6.02 2.71
N LEU A 103 -5.04 -6.20 1.75
CA LEU A 103 -5.39 -6.55 0.39
C LEU A 103 -5.10 -8.01 0.09
N ARG A 104 -6.04 -8.67 -0.55
CA ARG A 104 -5.84 -10.00 -1.10
C ARG A 104 -6.80 -10.20 -2.26
N ASN A 105 -6.28 -10.68 -3.38
CA ASN A 105 -7.09 -10.97 -4.54
C ASN A 105 -7.83 -12.32 -4.38
#